data_c9efe5bed7be83fdb9975b3fd334f68a
#
_entry.id   c9efe5bed7be83fdb9975b3fd334f68a
#
_cell.length_a   1.000
_cell.length_b   1.000
_cell.length_c   1.000
_cell.angle_alpha   90.00
_cell.angle_beta   90.00
_cell.angle_gamma   90.00
#
_symmetry.space_group_name_H-M   'P 1'
#
loop_
_entity.id
_entity.type
_entity.pdbx_description
1 polymer ?
#
loop_
_entity_poly.entity_id
_entity_poly.type
_entity_poly.pdbx_seq_one_letter_code
_entity_poly.pdbx_strand_id
1 'polypeptide(L)'
;MPVRFIYMLMPKEGISVQYDIKDINLAPQGKQRIEWADREMPVLRLIRERFEAERPLEGVRLVACAHITTETANLARTLQAGGAEATLIASNPLSTQDDVAASLVADWGIPVMAIKGESTDTYVRHVKAALETNPNMIIDDGSDVVATMIKEKKELIDNLIGTTEETTTGIVRLKAMQKAGVLNFPSIAVNDAQTKHFFDNRYGTGQSTLDGIIRATNILLAGKTLVVVGYGWCGKGCAMRARGLGANVVVTEIDPIKAIEAVMDGFRVLPMKKAAKIGDFFVTVTGNRHVIDKEHFEVMKDGAIVCNSGHFDLELNLDALREMSQPAVTRRPFVEEYRSKDDSKSVIVLGEGRLINLAAAEGHPASVMDMSFANQALSAEFLVKNKGKLENGVHVLPAEVDQEIASLKLRAMGVSIDTLTPEMLEYMSSWETGT
;
A
#
# COMPACT_ATOMS: atom_id res chain seq x y z
N MET A 1 10.49 -11.80 29.54
CA MET A 1 10.70 -11.24 28.21
C MET A 1 11.73 -10.13 28.37
N PRO A 2 12.84 -10.09 27.59
CA PRO A 2 13.77 -8.99 27.68
C PRO A 2 13.10 -7.73 27.16
N VAL A 3 13.13 -6.68 27.97
CA VAL A 3 12.75 -5.34 27.57
C VAL A 3 13.71 -4.94 26.44
N ARG A 4 13.25 -4.88 25.19
CA ARG A 4 14.02 -4.29 24.10
C ARG A 4 14.10 -2.80 24.37
N PHE A 5 15.32 -2.30 24.57
CA PHE A 5 15.58 -0.88 24.69
C PHE A 5 15.39 -0.22 23.33
N ILE A 6 14.68 0.93 23.33
CA ILE A 6 14.67 1.85 22.21
C ILE A 6 16.07 2.44 22.15
N TYR A 7 16.81 2.20 21.08
CA TYR A 7 18.19 2.65 20.92
C TYR A 7 18.23 4.14 20.58
N MET A 8 19.19 4.84 21.18
CA MET A 8 19.51 6.22 20.83
C MET A 8 20.85 6.24 20.09
N LEU A 9 20.83 6.61 18.81
CA LEU A 9 22.05 6.96 18.08
C LEU A 9 22.35 8.44 18.28
N MET A 10 23.63 8.79 18.46
CA MET A 10 24.10 10.16 18.30
C MET A 10 24.51 10.36 16.83
N PRO A 11 23.73 11.06 15.99
CA PRO A 11 24.20 11.52 14.69
C PRO A 11 25.38 12.47 14.89
N LYS A 12 26.14 12.72 13.83
CA LYS A 12 27.36 13.54 13.84
C LYS A 12 27.19 14.97 14.40
N GLU A 13 25.97 15.40 14.76
CA GLU A 13 25.61 16.73 15.27
C GLU A 13 24.78 16.72 16.57
N GLY A 14 24.85 15.67 17.38
CA GLY A 14 24.32 15.72 18.77
C GLY A 14 22.81 15.59 18.94
N ILE A 15 22.02 15.25 17.91
CA ILE A 15 20.59 14.97 18.01
C ILE A 15 20.40 13.48 18.29
N SER A 16 19.73 13.15 19.40
CA SER A 16 19.37 11.77 19.74
C SER A 16 18.14 11.34 18.93
N VAL A 17 18.30 10.42 17.99
CA VAL A 17 17.20 9.84 17.20
C VAL A 17 16.68 8.60 17.91
N GLN A 18 15.38 8.59 18.23
CA GLN A 18 14.72 7.42 18.83
C GLN A 18 14.24 6.48 17.74
N TYR A 19 14.69 5.21 17.75
CA TYR A 19 14.31 4.23 16.74
C TYR A 19 14.19 2.81 17.33
N ASP A 20 13.42 1.92 16.67
CA ASP A 20 13.36 0.48 16.96
C ASP A 20 13.41 -0.27 15.63
N ILE A 21 14.57 -0.76 15.25
CA ILE A 21 14.86 -1.47 14.00
C ILE A 21 15.62 -2.76 14.30
N LYS A 22 15.72 -3.65 13.34
CA LYS A 22 16.36 -4.96 13.52
C LYS A 22 17.86 -4.89 13.75
N ASP A 23 18.58 -4.23 12.86
CA ASP A 23 20.05 -4.11 12.91
C ASP A 23 20.51 -2.90 12.08
N ILE A 24 21.17 -1.93 12.73
CA ILE A 24 21.69 -0.73 12.09
C ILE A 24 22.82 -1.03 11.08
N ASN A 25 23.53 -2.14 11.25
CA ASN A 25 24.62 -2.53 10.35
C ASN A 25 24.16 -2.91 8.94
N LEU A 26 22.85 -3.06 8.72
CA LEU A 26 22.26 -3.28 7.40
C LEU A 26 22.20 -2.01 6.54
N ALA A 27 22.46 -0.83 7.12
CA ALA A 27 22.33 0.46 6.44
C ALA A 27 23.08 0.55 5.08
N PRO A 28 24.33 0.09 4.92
CA PRO A 28 25.01 0.20 3.64
C PRO A 28 24.28 -0.50 2.48
N GLN A 29 23.66 -1.64 2.75
CA GLN A 29 22.85 -2.36 1.76
C GLN A 29 21.57 -1.59 1.45
N GLY A 30 20.87 -1.10 2.48
CA GLY A 30 19.65 -0.31 2.33
C GLY A 30 19.88 0.94 1.50
N LYS A 31 20.99 1.65 1.74
CA LYS A 31 21.36 2.86 0.99
C LYS A 31 21.45 2.59 -0.52
N GLN A 32 22.17 1.54 -0.91
CA GLN A 32 22.32 1.18 -2.32
C GLN A 32 20.95 0.89 -2.99
N ARG A 33 20.06 0.22 -2.28
CA ARG A 33 18.72 -0.10 -2.77
C ARG A 33 17.84 1.13 -2.86
N ILE A 34 17.88 2.03 -1.87
CA ILE A 34 17.14 3.30 -1.89
C ILE A 34 17.60 4.18 -3.07
N GLU A 35 18.91 4.29 -3.27
CA GLU A 35 19.48 5.05 -4.40
C GLU A 35 19.15 4.40 -5.75
N TRP A 36 19.04 3.07 -5.82
CA TRP A 36 18.56 2.37 -7.01
C TRP A 36 17.11 2.71 -7.33
N ALA A 37 16.22 2.66 -6.33
CA ALA A 37 14.81 3.03 -6.51
C ALA A 37 14.63 4.50 -6.91
N ASP A 38 15.43 5.42 -6.34
CA ASP A 38 15.40 6.86 -6.66
C ASP A 38 15.59 7.14 -8.17
N ARG A 39 16.33 6.29 -8.88
CA ARG A 39 16.53 6.44 -10.34
C ARG A 39 15.22 6.34 -11.13
N GLU A 40 14.31 5.51 -10.65
CA GLU A 40 13.00 5.27 -11.27
C GLU A 40 11.89 6.19 -10.70
N MET A 41 12.27 7.14 -9.82
CA MET A 41 11.34 8.09 -9.17
C MET A 41 11.62 9.54 -9.54
N PRO A 42 11.63 9.88 -10.86
CA PRO A 42 12.01 11.22 -11.31
C PRO A 42 11.04 12.32 -10.90
N VAL A 43 9.74 12.04 -10.79
CA VAL A 43 8.73 13.03 -10.36
C VAL A 43 8.96 13.41 -8.92
N LEU A 44 9.12 12.41 -8.04
CA LEU A 44 9.36 12.64 -6.62
C LEU A 44 10.70 13.37 -6.41
N ARG A 45 11.72 13.09 -7.23
CA ARG A 45 13.00 13.79 -7.19
C ARG A 45 12.85 15.28 -7.55
N LEU A 46 12.08 15.62 -8.59
CA LEU A 46 11.79 17.01 -8.95
C LEU A 46 11.04 17.75 -7.84
N ILE A 47 10.09 17.07 -7.19
CA ILE A 47 9.38 17.61 -6.03
C ILE A 47 10.36 17.81 -4.86
N ARG A 48 11.26 16.87 -4.60
CA ARG A 48 12.27 16.97 -3.55
C ARG A 48 13.20 18.17 -3.76
N GLU A 49 13.68 18.38 -4.99
CA GLU A 49 14.51 19.56 -5.34
C GLU A 49 13.77 20.88 -5.08
N ARG A 50 12.49 20.96 -5.44
CA ARG A 50 11.65 22.13 -5.12
C ARG A 50 11.43 22.27 -3.62
N PHE A 51 11.13 21.19 -2.93
CA PHE A 51 10.91 21.18 -1.47
C PHE A 51 12.15 21.60 -0.68
N GLU A 52 13.34 21.21 -1.12
CA GLU A 52 14.60 21.64 -0.51
C GLU A 52 14.78 23.16 -0.59
N ALA A 53 14.40 23.76 -1.71
CA ALA A 53 14.50 25.21 -1.93
C ALA A 53 13.40 26.00 -1.19
N GLU A 54 12.15 25.49 -1.18
CA GLU A 54 10.98 26.22 -0.69
C GLU A 54 10.61 25.91 0.77
N ARG A 55 11.02 24.73 1.27
CA ARG A 55 10.71 24.22 2.63
C ARG A 55 9.22 24.31 3.01
N PRO A 56 8.30 23.81 2.18
CA PRO A 56 6.86 24.01 2.39
C PRO A 56 6.30 23.27 3.62
N LEU A 57 7.06 22.38 4.21
CA LEU A 57 6.68 21.57 5.38
C LEU A 57 7.43 21.99 6.65
N GLU A 58 8.02 23.20 6.68
CA GLU A 58 8.69 23.71 7.88
C GLU A 58 7.75 23.74 9.10
N GLY A 59 8.19 23.17 10.22
CA GLY A 59 7.39 23.07 11.45
C GLY A 59 6.34 21.94 11.45
N VAL A 60 6.32 21.10 10.41
CA VAL A 60 5.48 19.90 10.38
C VAL A 60 6.18 18.76 11.11
N ARG A 61 5.56 18.26 12.19
CA ARG A 61 5.92 16.99 12.83
C ARG A 61 5.01 15.91 12.26
N LEU A 62 5.61 15.00 11.51
CA LEU A 62 4.88 14.05 10.69
C LEU A 62 5.13 12.62 11.15
N VAL A 63 4.05 11.86 11.34
CA VAL A 63 4.10 10.40 11.43
C VAL A 63 3.67 9.82 10.08
N ALA A 64 4.52 8.98 9.49
CA ALA A 64 4.20 8.21 8.31
C ALA A 64 4.09 6.72 8.66
N CYS A 65 2.86 6.20 8.64
CA CYS A 65 2.57 4.77 8.71
C CYS A 65 2.47 4.26 7.27
N ALA A 66 3.51 3.55 6.84
CA ALA A 66 3.60 3.03 5.48
C ALA A 66 4.46 1.77 5.45
N HIS A 67 4.40 1.00 4.36
CA HIS A 67 5.35 -0.09 4.16
C HIS A 67 6.77 0.45 4.08
N ILE A 68 7.70 -0.04 4.89
CA ILE A 68 9.09 0.46 4.91
C ILE A 68 9.86 -0.18 3.76
N THR A 69 9.73 0.43 2.59
CA THR A 69 10.38 0.00 1.33
C THR A 69 11.34 1.08 0.82
N THR A 70 12.08 0.76 -0.22
CA THR A 70 13.00 1.70 -0.88
C THR A 70 12.29 2.94 -1.42
N GLU A 71 11.05 2.79 -1.86
CA GLU A 71 10.19 3.86 -2.37
C GLU A 71 9.73 4.77 -1.23
N THR A 72 9.27 4.19 -0.12
CA THR A 72 8.88 4.93 1.09
C THR A 72 10.06 5.73 1.66
N ALA A 73 11.27 5.19 1.58
CA ALA A 73 12.46 5.93 1.97
C ALA A 73 12.66 7.19 1.11
N ASN A 74 12.38 7.13 -0.19
CA ASN A 74 12.46 8.30 -1.06
C ASN A 74 11.35 9.31 -0.79
N LEU A 75 10.14 8.89 -0.40
CA LEU A 75 9.11 9.79 0.13
C LEU A 75 9.59 10.48 1.41
N ALA A 76 10.10 9.73 2.38
CA ALA A 76 10.57 10.28 3.66
C ALA A 76 11.68 11.33 3.46
N ARG A 77 12.64 11.07 2.57
CA ARG A 77 13.68 12.04 2.15
C ARG A 77 13.08 13.30 1.53
N THR A 78 12.02 13.16 0.75
CA THR A 78 11.33 14.30 0.11
C THR A 78 10.60 15.14 1.15
N LEU A 79 9.91 14.52 2.09
CA LEU A 79 9.24 15.22 3.19
C LEU A 79 10.24 15.94 4.10
N GLN A 80 11.36 15.29 4.43
CA GLN A 80 12.44 15.89 5.21
C GLN A 80 13.08 17.07 4.48
N ALA A 81 13.34 16.98 3.16
CA ALA A 81 13.82 18.09 2.35
C ALA A 81 12.86 19.29 2.40
N GLY A 82 11.55 19.03 2.43
CA GLY A 82 10.52 20.05 2.63
C GLY A 82 10.47 20.67 4.01
N GLY A 83 11.29 20.22 4.97
CA GLY A 83 11.35 20.75 6.33
C GLY A 83 10.54 19.97 7.36
N ALA A 84 9.92 18.84 7.00
CA ALA A 84 9.18 18.02 7.95
C ALA A 84 10.12 17.24 8.89
N GLU A 85 9.74 17.16 10.17
CA GLU A 85 10.30 16.22 11.14
C GLU A 85 9.50 14.92 11.06
N ALA A 86 9.96 13.99 10.22
CA ALA A 86 9.25 12.75 9.93
C ALA A 86 9.69 11.60 10.84
N THR A 87 8.72 10.83 11.37
CA THR A 87 8.92 9.54 12.04
C THR A 87 8.16 8.47 11.27
N LEU A 88 8.80 7.35 10.94
CA LEU A 88 8.22 6.28 10.17
C LEU A 88 7.90 5.06 11.04
N ILE A 89 6.75 4.45 10.77
CA ILE A 89 6.35 3.14 11.30
C ILE A 89 5.80 2.27 10.16
N ALA A 90 5.87 0.94 10.33
CA ALA A 90 5.30 0.04 9.35
C ALA A 90 3.77 0.06 9.38
N SER A 91 3.12 -0.09 8.22
CA SER A 91 1.66 -0.31 8.12
C SER A 91 1.28 -1.80 8.15
N ASN A 92 2.27 -2.70 8.16
CA ASN A 92 2.05 -4.15 8.23
C ASN A 92 3.29 -4.84 8.83
N PRO A 93 3.13 -5.82 9.74
CA PRO A 93 4.25 -6.52 10.39
C PRO A 93 5.24 -7.23 9.44
N LEU A 94 4.80 -7.62 8.22
CA LEU A 94 5.66 -8.32 7.25
C LEU A 94 6.24 -7.43 6.16
N SER A 95 5.90 -6.13 6.14
CA SER A 95 6.21 -5.24 5.01
C SER A 95 7.45 -4.35 5.21
N THR A 96 8.22 -4.56 6.25
CA THR A 96 9.47 -3.82 6.50
C THR A 96 10.64 -4.47 5.75
N GLN A 97 11.41 -3.66 5.05
CA GLN A 97 12.75 -4.00 4.56
C GLN A 97 13.75 -3.49 5.61
N ASP A 98 14.34 -4.41 6.39
CA ASP A 98 15.16 -4.08 7.57
C ASP A 98 16.41 -3.27 7.22
N ASP A 99 16.97 -3.48 6.02
CA ASP A 99 18.12 -2.73 5.50
C ASP A 99 17.73 -1.29 5.13
N VAL A 100 16.54 -1.08 4.61
CA VAL A 100 15.97 0.25 4.32
C VAL A 100 15.72 1.01 5.62
N ALA A 101 15.11 0.36 6.61
CA ALA A 101 14.88 0.94 7.93
C ALA A 101 16.22 1.39 8.57
N ALA A 102 17.23 0.54 8.50
CA ALA A 102 18.57 0.85 8.99
C ALA A 102 19.21 2.05 8.29
N SER A 103 19.09 2.14 6.98
CA SER A 103 19.65 3.23 6.20
C SER A 103 18.95 4.56 6.46
N LEU A 104 17.62 4.58 6.59
CA LEU A 104 16.88 5.79 6.97
C LEU A 104 17.39 6.40 8.27
N VAL A 105 17.65 5.55 9.27
CA VAL A 105 18.17 6.00 10.56
C VAL A 105 19.64 6.45 10.45
N ALA A 106 20.50 5.61 9.83
CA ALA A 106 21.94 5.83 9.84
C ALA A 106 22.42 6.93 8.87
N ASP A 107 21.84 6.96 7.65
CA ASP A 107 22.30 7.84 6.57
C ASP A 107 21.53 9.17 6.52
N TRP A 108 20.25 9.18 6.90
CA TRP A 108 19.39 10.36 6.82
C TRP A 108 18.88 10.87 8.16
N GLY A 109 19.14 10.16 9.27
CA GLY A 109 18.71 10.58 10.61
C GLY A 109 17.18 10.60 10.77
N ILE A 110 16.45 9.85 9.97
CA ILE A 110 15.00 9.75 10.02
C ILE A 110 14.61 8.63 10.99
N PRO A 111 13.88 8.92 12.08
CA PRO A 111 13.40 7.91 13.02
C PRO A 111 12.55 6.83 12.34
N VAL A 112 12.85 5.56 12.61
CA VAL A 112 12.06 4.42 12.12
C VAL A 112 11.79 3.47 13.28
N MET A 113 10.53 3.06 13.46
CA MET A 113 10.11 2.00 14.38
C MET A 113 9.40 0.93 13.56
N ALA A 114 10.19 -0.03 13.04
CA ALA A 114 9.68 -1.10 12.18
C ALA A 114 10.68 -2.24 12.07
N ILE A 115 10.19 -3.49 12.18
CA ILE A 115 10.99 -4.71 12.09
C ILE A 115 10.24 -5.73 11.27
N LYS A 116 10.86 -6.33 10.24
CA LYS A 116 10.21 -7.41 9.46
C LYS A 116 9.91 -8.61 10.35
N GLY A 117 8.64 -9.03 10.37
CA GLY A 117 8.17 -10.14 11.20
C GLY A 117 7.91 -9.76 12.66
N GLU A 118 7.71 -8.49 12.94
CA GLU A 118 7.32 -8.05 14.28
C GLU A 118 5.96 -8.63 14.70
N SER A 119 5.77 -8.80 16.01
CA SER A 119 4.49 -9.26 16.55
C SER A 119 3.44 -8.12 16.48
N THR A 120 2.16 -8.49 16.52
CA THR A 120 1.06 -7.51 16.62
C THR A 120 1.23 -6.58 17.82
N ASP A 121 1.69 -7.10 18.97
CA ASP A 121 1.95 -6.28 20.16
C ASP A 121 3.08 -5.27 19.94
N THR A 122 4.11 -5.64 19.18
CA THR A 122 5.20 -4.74 18.80
C THR A 122 4.70 -3.67 17.85
N TYR A 123 3.94 -4.05 16.83
CA TYR A 123 3.31 -3.13 15.89
C TYR A 123 2.45 -2.07 16.61
N VAL A 124 1.54 -2.51 17.51
CA VAL A 124 0.70 -1.59 18.31
C VAL A 124 1.57 -0.67 19.18
N ARG A 125 2.65 -1.18 19.75
CA ARG A 125 3.60 -0.36 20.53
C ARG A 125 4.27 0.70 19.65
N HIS A 126 4.65 0.38 18.41
CA HIS A 126 5.23 1.34 17.45
C HIS A 126 4.24 2.44 17.08
N VAL A 127 2.98 2.09 16.80
CA VAL A 127 1.91 3.07 16.55
C VAL A 127 1.77 4.03 17.73
N LYS A 128 1.72 3.52 18.97
CA LYS A 128 1.61 4.36 20.18
C LYS A 128 2.84 5.23 20.38
N ALA A 129 4.03 4.67 20.21
CA ALA A 129 5.29 5.42 20.35
C ALA A 129 5.42 6.55 19.31
N ALA A 130 4.96 6.32 18.08
CA ALA A 130 4.92 7.36 17.05
C ALA A 130 3.97 8.51 17.43
N LEU A 131 2.81 8.21 18.03
CA LEU A 131 1.88 9.24 18.51
C LEU A 131 2.46 10.06 19.67
N GLU A 132 3.38 9.51 20.48
CA GLU A 132 4.08 10.26 21.55
C GLU A 132 5.05 11.32 21.00
N THR A 133 5.41 11.30 19.71
CA THR A 133 6.17 12.38 19.07
C THR A 133 5.35 13.66 18.88
N ASN A 134 4.07 13.64 19.28
CA ASN A 134 3.15 14.77 19.18
C ASN A 134 3.00 15.29 17.73
N PRO A 135 2.63 14.42 16.76
CA PRO A 135 2.51 14.80 15.36
C PRO A 135 1.40 15.82 15.15
N ASN A 136 1.63 16.72 14.18
CA ASN A 136 0.58 17.61 13.67
C ASN A 136 0.17 17.28 12.23
N MET A 137 0.73 16.20 11.65
CA MET A 137 0.33 15.63 10.38
C MET A 137 0.55 14.11 10.40
N ILE A 138 -0.35 13.36 9.77
CA ILE A 138 -0.25 11.91 9.65
C ILE A 138 -0.41 11.52 8.18
N ILE A 139 0.53 10.75 7.66
CA ILE A 139 0.38 9.94 6.45
C ILE A 139 0.05 8.54 6.93
N ASP A 140 -1.09 7.99 6.54
CA ASP A 140 -1.54 6.66 6.98
C ASP A 140 -1.79 5.73 5.79
N ASP A 141 -1.65 4.46 6.03
CA ASP A 141 -1.91 3.39 5.06
C ASP A 141 -2.72 2.30 5.78
N GLY A 142 -4.04 2.43 5.68
CA GLY A 142 -5.02 1.60 6.38
C GLY A 142 -5.70 2.28 7.57
N SER A 143 -5.37 3.51 7.90
CA SER A 143 -5.95 4.34 8.97
C SER A 143 -5.79 3.75 10.37
N ASP A 144 -4.70 3.02 10.66
CA ASP A 144 -4.46 2.46 12.00
C ASP A 144 -3.96 3.52 12.98
N VAL A 145 -3.09 4.43 12.55
CA VAL A 145 -2.62 5.55 13.37
C VAL A 145 -3.75 6.51 13.67
N VAL A 146 -4.53 6.86 12.64
CA VAL A 146 -5.71 7.73 12.79
C VAL A 146 -6.73 7.11 13.76
N ALA A 147 -7.04 5.82 13.61
CA ALA A 147 -7.97 5.12 14.50
C ALA A 147 -7.47 5.07 15.94
N THR A 148 -6.17 4.86 16.15
CA THR A 148 -5.55 4.84 17.47
C THR A 148 -5.55 6.24 18.10
N MET A 149 -5.21 7.27 17.33
CA MET A 149 -5.26 8.66 17.78
C MET A 149 -6.68 9.05 18.24
N ILE A 150 -7.71 8.77 17.44
CA ILE A 150 -9.10 9.08 17.80
C ILE A 150 -9.54 8.36 19.08
N LYS A 151 -9.05 7.15 19.33
CA LYS A 151 -9.43 6.35 20.50
C LYS A 151 -8.66 6.72 21.76
N GLU A 152 -7.35 6.91 21.64
CA GLU A 152 -6.44 6.94 22.79
C GLU A 152 -5.71 8.29 22.98
N LYS A 153 -5.66 9.18 21.96
CA LYS A 153 -4.87 10.42 21.94
C LYS A 153 -5.64 11.60 21.33
N LYS A 154 -6.88 11.79 21.77
CA LYS A 154 -7.78 12.82 21.22
C LYS A 154 -7.23 14.25 21.32
N GLU A 155 -6.39 14.49 22.31
CA GLU A 155 -5.73 15.78 22.52
C GLU A 155 -4.81 16.20 21.36
N LEU A 156 -4.35 15.26 20.53
CA LEU A 156 -3.55 15.57 19.35
C LEU A 156 -4.38 16.22 18.23
N ILE A 157 -5.70 16.00 18.22
CA ILE A 157 -6.59 16.47 17.15
C ILE A 157 -6.61 18.00 17.08
N ASP A 158 -6.53 18.69 18.22
CA ASP A 158 -6.58 20.17 18.30
C ASP A 158 -5.41 20.84 17.56
N ASN A 159 -4.27 20.16 17.44
CA ASN A 159 -3.08 20.65 16.76
C ASN A 159 -2.87 20.04 15.37
N LEU A 160 -3.75 19.11 14.95
CA LEU A 160 -3.59 18.39 13.70
C LEU A 160 -3.89 19.30 12.50
N ILE A 161 -2.97 19.39 11.56
CA ILE A 161 -3.15 20.10 10.29
C ILE A 161 -4.08 19.27 9.38
N GLY A 162 -3.89 17.94 9.39
CA GLY A 162 -4.69 17.00 8.64
C GLY A 162 -3.97 15.66 8.46
N THR A 163 -4.62 14.76 7.74
CA THR A 163 -4.07 13.43 7.42
C THR A 163 -4.16 13.13 5.94
N THR A 164 -3.35 12.18 5.47
CA THR A 164 -3.47 11.62 4.12
C THR A 164 -3.62 10.10 4.22
N GLU A 165 -4.33 9.49 3.27
CA GLU A 165 -4.58 8.05 3.26
C GLU A 165 -4.20 7.43 1.93
N GLU A 166 -3.30 6.43 2.00
CA GLU A 166 -2.72 5.76 0.83
C GLU A 166 -3.64 4.71 0.21
N THR A 167 -4.50 4.04 1.01
CA THR A 167 -5.16 2.82 0.57
C THR A 167 -6.69 2.88 0.61
N THR A 168 -7.33 2.13 -0.30
CA THR A 168 -8.79 2.03 -0.40
C THR A 168 -9.45 1.63 0.93
N THR A 169 -8.88 0.64 1.64
CA THR A 169 -9.45 0.17 2.92
C THR A 169 -9.40 1.23 4.01
N GLY A 170 -8.32 2.03 4.04
CA GLY A 170 -8.22 3.17 4.97
C GLY A 170 -9.25 4.25 4.65
N ILE A 171 -9.47 4.58 3.37
CA ILE A 171 -10.52 5.54 2.97
C ILE A 171 -11.91 5.07 3.38
N VAL A 172 -12.21 3.77 3.25
CA VAL A 172 -13.49 3.21 3.73
C VAL A 172 -13.65 3.43 5.24
N ARG A 173 -12.58 3.23 6.02
CA ARG A 173 -12.57 3.49 7.47
C ARG A 173 -12.75 4.98 7.79
N LEU A 174 -12.04 5.87 7.09
CA LEU A 174 -12.17 7.32 7.26
C LEU A 174 -13.59 7.81 6.95
N LYS A 175 -14.21 7.33 5.86
CA LYS A 175 -15.60 7.63 5.53
C LYS A 175 -16.58 7.11 6.60
N ALA A 176 -16.29 5.95 7.20
CA ALA A 176 -17.06 5.43 8.32
C ALA A 176 -16.89 6.29 9.58
N MET A 177 -15.67 6.76 9.88
CA MET A 177 -15.38 7.68 10.99
C MET A 177 -16.09 9.04 10.79
N GLN A 178 -16.08 9.55 9.56
CA GLN A 178 -16.81 10.78 9.19
C GLN A 178 -18.32 10.62 9.43
N LYS A 179 -18.90 9.51 8.94
CA LYS A 179 -20.32 9.21 9.17
C LYS A 179 -20.66 9.06 10.66
N ALA A 180 -19.75 8.54 11.45
CA ALA A 180 -19.90 8.42 12.91
C ALA A 180 -19.66 9.75 13.66
N GLY A 181 -19.27 10.84 12.98
CA GLY A 181 -19.02 12.15 13.57
C GLY A 181 -17.77 12.22 14.43
N VAL A 182 -16.78 11.31 14.22
CA VAL A 182 -15.53 11.27 14.99
C VAL A 182 -14.31 11.78 14.21
N LEU A 183 -14.46 12.02 12.91
CA LEU A 183 -13.40 12.58 12.04
C LEU A 183 -13.46 14.12 12.11
N ASN A 184 -12.77 14.71 13.09
CA ASN A 184 -12.82 16.15 13.38
C ASN A 184 -11.62 16.92 12.80
N PHE A 185 -11.11 16.50 11.66
CA PHE A 185 -9.99 17.10 10.93
C PHE A 185 -10.10 16.77 9.43
N PRO A 186 -9.42 17.53 8.54
CA PRO A 186 -9.38 17.20 7.11
C PRO A 186 -8.46 16.00 6.86
N SER A 187 -8.88 15.12 5.95
CA SER A 187 -8.12 13.96 5.50
C SER A 187 -8.13 13.88 3.97
N ILE A 188 -6.98 13.80 3.33
CA ILE A 188 -6.88 13.68 1.88
C ILE A 188 -6.86 12.20 1.48
N ALA A 189 -7.83 11.79 0.66
CA ALA A 189 -7.91 10.45 0.08
C ALA A 189 -6.95 10.35 -1.12
N VAL A 190 -5.65 10.13 -0.87
CA VAL A 190 -4.62 10.04 -1.92
C VAL A 190 -4.91 8.89 -2.87
N ASN A 191 -5.43 7.76 -2.38
CA ASN A 191 -5.81 6.65 -3.24
C ASN A 191 -6.86 7.03 -4.30
N ASP A 192 -7.66 8.08 -4.07
CA ASP A 192 -8.73 8.47 -5.01
C ASP A 192 -8.19 9.39 -6.14
N ALA A 193 -6.92 9.82 -6.12
CA ALA A 193 -6.25 10.48 -7.23
C ALA A 193 -6.07 9.52 -8.43
N GLN A 194 -6.28 9.99 -9.66
CA GLN A 194 -6.20 9.15 -10.86
C GLN A 194 -4.76 8.67 -11.12
N THR A 195 -3.77 9.53 -10.92
CA THR A 195 -2.35 9.15 -11.03
C THR A 195 -1.90 8.18 -9.95
N LYS A 196 -2.69 7.98 -8.87
CA LYS A 196 -2.47 6.93 -7.89
C LYS A 196 -3.15 5.64 -8.31
N HIS A 197 -4.48 5.54 -8.27
CA HIS A 197 -5.16 4.24 -8.34
C HIS A 197 -5.14 3.59 -9.72
N PHE A 198 -5.07 4.35 -10.83
CA PHE A 198 -4.95 3.77 -12.17
C PHE A 198 -3.61 3.05 -12.36
N PHE A 199 -2.56 3.47 -11.66
CA PHE A 199 -1.20 2.98 -11.86
C PHE A 199 -0.74 2.07 -10.71
N ASP A 200 -0.76 2.56 -9.48
CA ASP A 200 -0.37 1.83 -8.28
C ASP A 200 -1.26 0.59 -8.09
N ASN A 201 -2.55 0.79 -7.85
CA ASN A 201 -3.46 -0.33 -7.56
C ASN A 201 -3.55 -1.31 -8.74
N ARG A 202 -3.44 -0.86 -9.99
CA ARG A 202 -3.55 -1.71 -11.17
C ARG A 202 -2.22 -2.33 -11.57
N TYR A 203 -1.25 -1.51 -11.94
CA TYR A 203 0.02 -2.01 -12.48
C TYR A 203 0.99 -2.43 -11.37
N GLY A 204 1.02 -1.69 -10.27
CA GLY A 204 1.83 -2.02 -9.09
C GLY A 204 1.41 -3.34 -8.47
N THR A 205 0.14 -3.42 -8.03
CA THR A 205 -0.40 -4.66 -7.42
C THR A 205 -0.33 -5.83 -8.39
N GLY A 206 -0.68 -5.62 -9.68
CA GLY A 206 -0.67 -6.69 -10.68
C GLY A 206 0.72 -7.31 -10.85
N GLN A 207 1.78 -6.52 -10.93
CA GLN A 207 3.14 -7.04 -11.06
C GLN A 207 3.64 -7.64 -9.75
N SER A 208 3.56 -6.91 -8.65
CA SER A 208 4.15 -7.31 -7.38
C SER A 208 3.49 -8.54 -6.76
N THR A 209 2.18 -8.73 -6.96
CA THR A 209 1.47 -9.93 -6.50
C THR A 209 1.98 -11.18 -7.21
N LEU A 210 2.10 -11.14 -8.53
CA LEU A 210 2.62 -12.28 -9.30
C LEU A 210 4.11 -12.52 -8.99
N ASP A 211 4.91 -11.47 -8.77
CA ASP A 211 6.29 -11.59 -8.31
C ASP A 211 6.36 -12.32 -6.96
N GLY A 212 5.52 -11.92 -5.99
CA GLY A 212 5.45 -12.58 -4.68
C GLY A 212 5.07 -14.06 -4.77
N ILE A 213 4.07 -14.40 -5.58
CA ILE A 213 3.68 -15.80 -5.83
C ILE A 213 4.84 -16.59 -6.44
N ILE A 214 5.49 -16.06 -7.46
CA ILE A 214 6.60 -16.73 -8.16
C ILE A 214 7.80 -16.91 -7.22
N ARG A 215 8.21 -15.89 -6.49
CA ARG A 215 9.33 -15.97 -5.52
C ARG A 215 9.05 -16.98 -4.41
N ALA A 216 7.84 -16.97 -3.84
CA ALA A 216 7.49 -17.88 -2.77
C ALA A 216 7.45 -19.33 -3.24
N THR A 217 6.88 -19.60 -4.41
CA THR A 217 6.55 -20.97 -4.85
C THR A 217 7.52 -21.53 -5.89
N ASN A 218 8.05 -20.69 -6.80
CA ASN A 218 8.77 -21.11 -8.02
C ASN A 218 7.95 -22.07 -8.91
N ILE A 219 6.59 -21.92 -8.93
CA ILE A 219 5.71 -22.76 -9.74
C ILE A 219 5.42 -22.07 -11.06
N LEU A 220 5.43 -22.82 -12.15
CA LEU A 220 5.03 -22.35 -13.48
C LEU A 220 3.53 -22.02 -13.50
N LEU A 221 3.19 -20.77 -13.82
CA LEU A 221 1.80 -20.31 -13.89
C LEU A 221 1.12 -20.67 -15.23
N ALA A 222 1.90 -20.84 -16.31
CA ALA A 222 1.35 -21.20 -17.61
C ALA A 222 0.56 -22.50 -17.54
N GLY A 223 -0.67 -22.48 -18.08
CA GLY A 223 -1.61 -23.61 -18.07
C GLY A 223 -2.36 -23.81 -16.75
N LYS A 224 -1.99 -23.13 -15.66
CA LYS A 224 -2.71 -23.18 -14.39
C LYS A 224 -3.96 -22.31 -14.42
N THR A 225 -4.98 -22.68 -13.65
CA THR A 225 -6.15 -21.84 -13.43
C THR A 225 -5.90 -20.94 -12.23
N LEU A 226 -5.82 -19.62 -12.49
CA LEU A 226 -5.68 -18.61 -11.45
C LEU A 226 -6.99 -17.87 -11.27
N VAL A 227 -7.53 -17.94 -10.06
CA VAL A 227 -8.77 -17.25 -9.66
C VAL A 227 -8.41 -15.93 -9.01
N VAL A 228 -8.85 -14.83 -9.61
CA VAL A 228 -8.77 -13.48 -9.03
C VAL A 228 -10.10 -13.18 -8.37
N VAL A 229 -10.06 -12.99 -7.05
CA VAL A 229 -11.25 -12.71 -6.24
C VAL A 229 -11.37 -11.21 -6.05
N GLY A 230 -12.29 -10.58 -6.78
CA GLY A 230 -12.46 -9.14 -6.91
C GLY A 230 -11.93 -8.59 -8.24
N TYR A 231 -12.66 -7.64 -8.86
CA TYR A 231 -12.27 -7.00 -10.14
C TYR A 231 -12.26 -5.47 -10.06
N GLY A 232 -11.82 -4.95 -8.90
CA GLY A 232 -11.37 -3.57 -8.75
C GLY A 232 -10.04 -3.33 -9.47
N TRP A 233 -9.39 -2.20 -9.25
CA TRP A 233 -8.12 -1.88 -9.91
C TRP A 233 -7.05 -2.94 -9.67
N CYS A 234 -6.89 -3.41 -8.43
CA CYS A 234 -5.95 -4.49 -8.10
C CYS A 234 -6.27 -5.78 -8.86
N GLY A 235 -7.54 -6.19 -8.86
CA GLY A 235 -7.99 -7.39 -9.55
C GLY A 235 -7.77 -7.35 -11.06
N LYS A 236 -8.06 -6.20 -11.70
CA LYS A 236 -7.75 -5.97 -13.12
C LYS A 236 -6.26 -6.15 -13.41
N GLY A 237 -5.40 -5.58 -12.57
CA GLY A 237 -3.96 -5.72 -12.71
C GLY A 237 -3.49 -7.17 -12.57
N CYS A 238 -3.94 -7.86 -11.51
CA CYS A 238 -3.60 -9.27 -11.28
C CYS A 238 -4.07 -10.17 -12.43
N ALA A 239 -5.33 -10.00 -12.90
CA ALA A 239 -5.89 -10.78 -14.00
C ALA A 239 -5.11 -10.59 -15.31
N MET A 240 -4.79 -9.32 -15.64
CA MET A 240 -4.00 -8.99 -16.83
C MET A 240 -2.61 -9.62 -16.79
N ARG A 241 -1.90 -9.50 -15.66
CA ARG A 241 -0.54 -10.03 -15.52
C ARG A 241 -0.52 -11.56 -15.50
N ALA A 242 -1.46 -12.19 -14.80
CA ALA A 242 -1.59 -13.65 -14.79
C ALA A 242 -1.86 -14.22 -16.19
N ARG A 243 -2.75 -13.58 -16.98
CA ARG A 243 -2.97 -13.93 -18.38
C ARG A 243 -1.70 -13.78 -19.22
N GLY A 244 -0.94 -12.70 -18.99
CA GLY A 244 0.35 -12.48 -19.67
C GLY A 244 1.41 -13.54 -19.37
N LEU A 245 1.31 -14.20 -18.21
CA LEU A 245 2.15 -15.34 -17.80
C LEU A 245 1.59 -16.70 -18.28
N GLY A 246 0.52 -16.70 -19.09
CA GLY A 246 -0.06 -17.92 -19.66
C GLY A 246 -1.04 -18.66 -18.75
N ALA A 247 -1.48 -18.05 -17.65
CA ALA A 247 -2.50 -18.64 -16.80
C ALA A 247 -3.91 -18.56 -17.42
N ASN A 248 -4.76 -19.54 -17.11
CA ASN A 248 -6.19 -19.51 -17.39
C ASN A 248 -6.87 -18.71 -16.27
N VAL A 249 -7.21 -17.45 -16.54
CA VAL A 249 -7.74 -16.55 -15.50
C VAL A 249 -9.25 -16.71 -15.37
N VAL A 250 -9.71 -16.85 -14.13
CA VAL A 250 -11.11 -16.80 -13.70
C VAL A 250 -11.26 -15.66 -12.73
N VAL A 251 -12.31 -14.86 -12.88
CA VAL A 251 -12.64 -13.75 -11.98
C VAL A 251 -13.88 -14.10 -11.16
N THR A 252 -13.90 -13.71 -9.88
CA THR A 252 -15.11 -13.69 -9.07
C THR A 252 -15.42 -12.26 -8.66
N GLU A 253 -16.67 -11.82 -8.78
CA GLU A 253 -17.09 -10.44 -8.49
C GLU A 253 -18.54 -10.41 -8.03
N ILE A 254 -18.89 -9.42 -7.20
CA ILE A 254 -20.24 -9.19 -6.69
C ILE A 254 -20.92 -7.98 -7.36
N ASP A 255 -20.12 -7.04 -7.88
CA ASP A 255 -20.59 -5.87 -8.60
C ASP A 255 -20.86 -6.25 -10.06
N PRO A 256 -22.12 -6.14 -10.55
CA PRO A 256 -22.47 -6.55 -11.90
C PRO A 256 -21.76 -5.72 -12.97
N ILE A 257 -21.43 -4.45 -12.71
CA ILE A 257 -20.73 -3.59 -13.67
C ILE A 257 -19.29 -4.09 -13.84
N LYS A 258 -18.59 -4.33 -12.75
CA LYS A 258 -17.22 -4.89 -12.78
C LYS A 258 -17.19 -6.29 -13.35
N ALA A 259 -18.22 -7.10 -13.08
CA ALA A 259 -18.34 -8.44 -13.67
C ALA A 259 -18.50 -8.38 -15.20
N ILE A 260 -19.31 -7.46 -15.73
CA ILE A 260 -19.45 -7.21 -17.17
C ILE A 260 -18.12 -6.76 -17.77
N GLU A 261 -17.43 -5.82 -17.11
CA GLU A 261 -16.11 -5.37 -17.54
C GLU A 261 -15.12 -6.54 -17.63
N ALA A 262 -15.08 -7.41 -16.61
CA ALA A 262 -14.22 -8.60 -16.64
C ALA A 262 -14.53 -9.53 -17.83
N VAL A 263 -15.82 -9.71 -18.17
CA VAL A 263 -16.24 -10.49 -19.34
C VAL A 263 -15.78 -9.84 -20.63
N MET A 264 -15.92 -8.51 -20.76
CA MET A 264 -15.48 -7.76 -21.94
C MET A 264 -13.96 -7.73 -22.09
N ASP A 265 -13.22 -7.75 -20.98
CA ASP A 265 -11.76 -7.93 -20.98
C ASP A 265 -11.32 -9.35 -21.34
N GLY A 266 -12.28 -10.26 -21.62
CA GLY A 266 -12.05 -11.63 -22.06
C GLY A 266 -11.77 -12.62 -20.94
N PHE A 267 -12.17 -12.32 -19.72
CA PHE A 267 -12.05 -13.24 -18.58
C PHE A 267 -13.34 -14.03 -18.35
N ARG A 268 -13.19 -15.25 -17.88
CA ARG A 268 -14.31 -16.05 -17.42
C ARG A 268 -14.72 -15.59 -16.03
N VAL A 269 -15.98 -15.23 -15.83
CA VAL A 269 -16.53 -14.85 -14.52
C VAL A 269 -17.35 -15.99 -13.94
N LEU A 270 -17.11 -16.37 -12.70
CA LEU A 270 -17.81 -17.43 -11.98
C LEU A 270 -18.11 -17.01 -10.53
N PRO A 271 -19.20 -17.51 -9.92
CA PRO A 271 -19.36 -17.46 -8.47
C PRO A 271 -18.24 -18.24 -7.77
N MET A 272 -17.82 -17.77 -6.58
CA MET A 272 -16.68 -18.34 -5.84
C MET A 272 -16.85 -19.86 -5.60
N LYS A 273 -18.05 -20.35 -5.26
CA LYS A 273 -18.35 -21.80 -5.12
C LYS A 273 -18.03 -22.66 -6.35
N LYS A 274 -18.11 -22.08 -7.55
CA LYS A 274 -17.73 -22.77 -8.80
C LYS A 274 -16.24 -22.61 -9.08
N ALA A 275 -15.69 -21.42 -8.86
CA ALA A 275 -14.28 -21.12 -9.06
C ALA A 275 -13.39 -21.96 -8.12
N ALA A 276 -13.79 -22.16 -6.86
CA ALA A 276 -13.07 -22.97 -5.88
C ALA A 276 -12.78 -24.39 -6.35
N LYS A 277 -13.67 -24.99 -7.13
CA LYS A 277 -13.51 -26.37 -7.64
C LYS A 277 -12.47 -26.53 -8.74
N ILE A 278 -12.13 -25.45 -9.42
CA ILE A 278 -11.29 -25.49 -10.63
C ILE A 278 -9.98 -24.73 -10.51
N GLY A 279 -9.86 -23.83 -9.52
CA GLY A 279 -8.66 -23.04 -9.29
C GLY A 279 -7.47 -23.88 -8.83
N ASP A 280 -6.29 -23.53 -9.33
CA ASP A 280 -4.99 -23.99 -8.83
C ASP A 280 -4.38 -22.92 -7.93
N PHE A 281 -4.60 -21.63 -8.27
CA PHE A 281 -4.20 -20.47 -7.49
C PHE A 281 -5.40 -19.56 -7.24
N PHE A 282 -5.42 -18.92 -6.06
CA PHE A 282 -6.43 -17.94 -5.67
C PHE A 282 -5.75 -16.73 -5.10
N VAL A 283 -6.10 -15.54 -5.63
CA VAL A 283 -5.61 -14.25 -5.17
C VAL A 283 -6.80 -13.39 -4.76
N THR A 284 -6.87 -13.00 -3.48
CA THR A 284 -7.94 -12.13 -2.98
C THR A 284 -7.48 -10.67 -2.99
N VAL A 285 -8.35 -9.78 -3.50
CA VAL A 285 -8.09 -8.34 -3.68
C VAL A 285 -9.39 -7.52 -3.55
N THR A 286 -10.24 -7.89 -2.59
CA THR A 286 -11.58 -7.30 -2.45
C THR A 286 -11.64 -6.21 -1.40
N GLY A 287 -10.72 -6.21 -0.43
CA GLY A 287 -10.79 -5.38 0.77
C GLY A 287 -11.95 -5.75 1.70
N ASN A 288 -12.55 -6.95 1.54
CA ASN A 288 -13.65 -7.45 2.33
C ASN A 288 -13.19 -8.57 3.29
N ARG A 289 -14.10 -9.19 3.99
CA ARG A 289 -13.81 -10.21 4.99
C ARG A 289 -14.31 -11.57 4.52
N HIS A 290 -13.49 -12.64 4.75
CA HIS A 290 -13.84 -14.05 4.56
C HIS A 290 -14.43 -14.36 3.18
N VAL A 291 -13.87 -13.76 2.12
CA VAL A 291 -14.30 -14.02 0.74
C VAL A 291 -13.91 -15.42 0.27
N ILE A 292 -12.88 -16.02 0.90
CA ILE A 292 -12.60 -17.44 0.87
C ILE A 292 -12.83 -17.98 2.28
N ASP A 293 -13.81 -18.88 2.42
CA ASP A 293 -14.28 -19.43 3.69
C ASP A 293 -14.29 -20.96 3.65
N LYS A 294 -14.67 -21.60 4.75
CA LYS A 294 -14.72 -23.05 4.95
C LYS A 294 -15.30 -23.81 3.76
N GLU A 295 -16.49 -23.41 3.27
CA GLU A 295 -17.17 -24.06 2.16
C GLU A 295 -16.36 -24.05 0.83
N HIS A 296 -15.46 -23.07 0.68
CA HIS A 296 -14.59 -22.98 -0.48
C HIS A 296 -13.36 -23.88 -0.31
N PHE A 297 -12.73 -23.90 0.89
CA PHE A 297 -11.60 -24.78 1.19
C PHE A 297 -12.00 -26.26 1.06
N GLU A 298 -13.24 -26.63 1.46
CA GLU A 298 -13.76 -28.00 1.36
C GLU A 298 -13.79 -28.56 -0.06
N VAL A 299 -13.94 -27.70 -1.07
CA VAL A 299 -14.10 -28.12 -2.46
C VAL A 299 -12.89 -27.79 -3.35
N MET A 300 -11.87 -27.12 -2.83
CA MET A 300 -10.63 -26.86 -3.55
C MET A 300 -9.91 -28.16 -3.93
N LYS A 301 -9.10 -28.08 -4.98
CA LYS A 301 -8.20 -29.16 -5.38
C LYS A 301 -7.17 -29.44 -4.30
N ASP A 302 -6.64 -30.65 -4.25
CA ASP A 302 -5.45 -30.97 -3.47
C ASP A 302 -4.27 -30.11 -3.97
N GLY A 303 -3.55 -29.49 -3.03
CA GLY A 303 -2.44 -28.59 -3.32
C GLY A 303 -2.86 -27.24 -3.88
N ALA A 304 -4.13 -26.84 -3.79
CA ALA A 304 -4.57 -25.49 -4.17
C ALA A 304 -3.84 -24.42 -3.35
N ILE A 305 -3.41 -23.35 -4.01
CA ILE A 305 -2.62 -22.28 -3.42
C ILE A 305 -3.48 -21.05 -3.25
N VAL A 306 -3.57 -20.53 -2.04
CA VAL A 306 -4.33 -19.31 -1.73
C VAL A 306 -3.39 -18.24 -1.21
N CYS A 307 -3.59 -17.00 -1.66
CA CYS A 307 -2.87 -15.84 -1.15
C CYS A 307 -3.77 -14.60 -1.16
N ASN A 308 -3.37 -13.62 -0.37
CA ASN A 308 -4.03 -12.34 -0.29
C ASN A 308 -3.09 -11.24 -0.80
N SER A 309 -3.65 -10.29 -1.54
CA SER A 309 -3.00 -9.03 -1.93
C SER A 309 -3.89 -7.82 -1.61
N GLY A 310 -4.92 -8.03 -0.77
CA GLY A 310 -5.66 -6.96 -0.10
C GLY A 310 -4.92 -6.51 1.15
N HIS A 311 -5.22 -5.30 1.62
CA HIS A 311 -4.46 -4.64 2.68
C HIS A 311 -4.44 -5.42 4.01
N PHE A 312 -5.59 -5.95 4.45
CA PHE A 312 -5.71 -6.72 5.68
C PHE A 312 -5.76 -8.22 5.43
N ASP A 313 -5.31 -9.01 6.40
CA ASP A 313 -5.30 -10.47 6.41
C ASP A 313 -6.67 -11.11 6.71
N LEU A 314 -7.76 -10.40 6.42
CA LEU A 314 -9.13 -10.81 6.73
C LEU A 314 -9.87 -11.48 5.56
N GLU A 315 -9.34 -11.42 4.33
CA GLU A 315 -10.02 -11.93 3.16
C GLU A 315 -10.09 -13.46 3.13
N LEU A 316 -9.06 -14.13 3.69
CA LEU A 316 -9.01 -15.57 3.88
C LEU A 316 -9.47 -15.91 5.30
N ASN A 317 -10.47 -16.79 5.47
CA ASN A 317 -10.85 -17.30 6.79
C ASN A 317 -9.87 -18.39 7.25
N LEU A 318 -8.67 -17.96 7.67
CA LEU A 318 -7.63 -18.88 8.12
C LEU A 318 -8.00 -19.63 9.40
N ASP A 319 -8.87 -19.08 10.24
CA ASP A 319 -9.34 -19.77 11.45
C ASP A 319 -10.17 -21.00 11.04
N ALA A 320 -11.10 -20.84 10.10
CA ALA A 320 -11.84 -21.97 9.55
C ALA A 320 -10.92 -23.01 8.88
N LEU A 321 -9.87 -22.57 8.17
CA LEU A 321 -8.89 -23.49 7.58
C LEU A 321 -8.10 -24.25 8.67
N ARG A 322 -7.67 -23.59 9.73
CA ARG A 322 -6.99 -24.23 10.89
C ARG A 322 -7.89 -25.24 11.58
N GLU A 323 -9.17 -24.91 11.79
CA GLU A 323 -10.13 -25.81 12.41
C GLU A 323 -10.36 -27.12 11.64
N MET A 324 -10.29 -27.08 10.30
CA MET A 324 -10.51 -28.26 9.45
C MET A 324 -9.22 -29.02 9.09
N SER A 325 -8.07 -28.49 9.47
CA SER A 325 -6.76 -29.04 9.12
C SER A 325 -5.99 -29.60 10.31
N GLN A 326 -4.94 -30.35 10.03
CA GLN A 326 -3.84 -30.64 10.95
C GLN A 326 -3.01 -29.36 11.16
N PRO A 327 -2.10 -29.31 12.15
CA PRO A 327 -1.18 -28.18 12.32
C PRO A 327 -0.44 -27.89 11.01
N ALA A 328 -0.35 -26.60 10.67
CA ALA A 328 0.31 -26.16 9.45
C ALA A 328 1.81 -26.55 9.44
N VAL A 329 2.30 -26.89 8.24
CA VAL A 329 3.71 -27.22 8.03
C VAL A 329 4.32 -26.19 7.09
N THR A 330 5.35 -25.46 7.56
CA THR A 330 6.12 -24.56 6.71
C THR A 330 6.95 -25.36 5.72
N ARG A 331 6.68 -25.23 4.42
CA ARG A 331 7.39 -25.93 3.35
C ARG A 331 8.56 -25.13 2.79
N ARG A 332 8.40 -23.80 2.75
CA ARG A 332 9.40 -22.81 2.31
C ARG A 332 9.13 -21.50 3.04
N PRO A 333 10.04 -20.52 3.03
CA PRO A 333 9.73 -19.18 3.51
C PRO A 333 8.42 -18.67 2.87
N PHE A 334 7.48 -18.19 3.68
CA PHE A 334 6.16 -17.69 3.29
C PHE A 334 5.21 -18.73 2.65
N VAL A 335 5.46 -20.04 2.80
CA VAL A 335 4.63 -21.12 2.24
C VAL A 335 4.26 -22.10 3.36
N GLU A 336 3.00 -22.09 3.76
CA GLU A 336 2.43 -22.96 4.78
C GLU A 336 1.44 -23.95 4.13
N GLU A 337 1.60 -25.23 4.40
CA GLU A 337 0.68 -26.29 3.98
C GLU A 337 -0.25 -26.65 5.14
N TYR A 338 -1.54 -26.60 4.87
CA TYR A 338 -2.63 -27.00 5.72
C TYR A 338 -3.24 -28.30 5.19
N ARG A 339 -2.91 -29.44 5.79
CA ARG A 339 -3.42 -30.74 5.40
C ARG A 339 -4.72 -31.05 6.12
N SER A 340 -5.74 -31.55 5.41
CA SER A 340 -7.03 -31.91 6.02
C SER A 340 -6.85 -32.97 7.12
N LYS A 341 -7.78 -33.01 8.08
CA LYS A 341 -7.70 -33.95 9.22
C LYS A 341 -7.77 -35.41 8.77
N ASP A 342 -8.43 -35.71 7.67
CA ASP A 342 -8.53 -37.04 7.06
C ASP A 342 -7.38 -37.38 6.11
N ASP A 343 -6.39 -36.49 5.99
CA ASP A 343 -5.21 -36.62 5.12
C ASP A 343 -5.50 -36.71 3.62
N SER A 344 -6.72 -36.40 3.19
CA SER A 344 -7.15 -36.56 1.80
C SER A 344 -6.64 -35.48 0.85
N LYS A 345 -6.36 -34.27 1.35
CA LYS A 345 -5.91 -33.12 0.55
C LYS A 345 -5.23 -32.06 1.40
N SER A 346 -4.57 -31.13 0.73
CA SER A 346 -3.95 -29.95 1.36
C SER A 346 -4.37 -28.65 0.66
N VAL A 347 -4.32 -27.55 1.42
CA VAL A 347 -4.40 -26.18 0.91
C VAL A 347 -3.12 -25.47 1.34
N ILE A 348 -2.51 -24.74 0.42
CA ILE A 348 -1.26 -24.01 0.64
C ILE A 348 -1.60 -22.53 0.79
N VAL A 349 -1.15 -21.92 1.89
CA VAL A 349 -1.31 -20.47 2.17
C VAL A 349 0.02 -19.79 1.97
N LEU A 350 0.02 -18.69 1.23
CA LEU A 350 1.21 -17.85 1.06
C LEU A 350 1.15 -16.62 1.97
N GLY A 351 2.31 -16.24 2.52
CA GLY A 351 2.50 -15.02 3.29
C GLY A 351 1.60 -14.93 4.54
N GLU A 352 1.25 -16.07 5.15
CA GLU A 352 0.35 -16.12 6.32
C GLU A 352 -1.02 -15.44 6.07
N GLY A 353 -1.47 -15.34 4.80
CA GLY A 353 -2.67 -14.61 4.41
C GLY A 353 -2.53 -13.09 4.36
N ARG A 354 -1.33 -12.55 4.61
CA ARG A 354 -0.99 -11.12 4.50
C ARG A 354 -0.63 -10.76 3.06
N LEU A 355 -0.37 -9.49 2.80
CA LEU A 355 0.03 -8.97 1.49
C LEU A 355 1.21 -9.75 0.90
N ILE A 356 0.95 -10.65 -0.06
CA ILE A 356 1.97 -11.52 -0.63
C ILE A 356 3.07 -10.75 -1.36
N ASN A 357 2.72 -9.62 -1.98
CA ASN A 357 3.64 -8.74 -2.70
C ASN A 357 4.70 -8.07 -1.82
N LEU A 358 4.43 -7.92 -0.52
CA LEU A 358 5.35 -7.32 0.45
C LEU A 358 5.96 -8.38 1.39
N ALA A 359 5.22 -9.45 1.67
CA ALA A 359 5.74 -10.54 2.48
C ALA A 359 6.88 -11.29 1.75
N ALA A 360 6.65 -11.69 0.50
CA ALA A 360 7.55 -12.54 -0.27
C ALA A 360 8.29 -11.83 -1.42
N ALA A 361 7.92 -10.60 -1.77
CA ALA A 361 8.58 -9.78 -2.79
C ALA A 361 8.94 -8.39 -2.23
N GLU A 362 9.25 -7.44 -3.12
CA GLU A 362 9.76 -6.12 -2.74
C GLU A 362 8.68 -5.03 -2.72
N GLY A 363 7.44 -5.38 -2.99
CA GLY A 363 6.33 -4.43 -3.12
C GLY A 363 6.19 -3.87 -4.53
N HIS A 364 5.53 -2.73 -4.65
CA HIS A 364 5.26 -2.10 -5.94
C HIS A 364 6.53 -1.50 -6.55
N PRO A 365 6.70 -1.55 -7.89
CA PRO A 365 7.85 -0.97 -8.57
C PRO A 365 7.97 0.54 -8.32
N ALA A 366 9.20 1.02 -8.17
CA ALA A 366 9.51 2.42 -7.89
C ALA A 366 8.90 3.39 -8.92
N SER A 367 8.87 3.02 -10.20
CA SER A 367 8.28 3.87 -11.26
C SER A 367 6.78 4.12 -11.10
N VAL A 368 6.06 3.22 -10.41
CA VAL A 368 4.64 3.39 -10.08
C VAL A 368 4.49 4.20 -8.80
N MET A 369 5.27 3.87 -7.77
CA MET A 369 5.26 4.58 -6.48
C MET A 369 5.73 6.03 -6.59
N ASP A 370 6.48 6.36 -7.63
CA ASP A 370 6.87 7.73 -7.98
C ASP A 370 5.66 8.68 -8.04
N MET A 371 4.56 8.24 -8.67
CA MET A 371 3.32 9.05 -8.76
C MET A 371 2.51 8.99 -7.46
N SER A 372 2.41 7.84 -6.81
CA SER A 372 1.70 7.70 -5.53
C SER A 372 2.33 8.60 -4.47
N PHE A 373 3.65 8.60 -4.38
CA PHE A 373 4.36 9.37 -3.39
C PHE A 373 4.52 10.85 -3.77
N ALA A 374 4.47 11.20 -5.07
CA ALA A 374 4.24 12.57 -5.50
C ALA A 374 2.90 13.10 -4.97
N ASN A 375 1.82 12.31 -5.08
CA ASN A 375 0.53 12.65 -4.50
C ASN A 375 0.61 12.82 -2.96
N GLN A 376 1.33 11.96 -2.23
CA GLN A 376 1.51 12.10 -0.78
C GLN A 376 2.25 13.39 -0.41
N ALA A 377 3.37 13.68 -1.07
CA ALA A 377 4.17 14.87 -0.82
C ALA A 377 3.38 16.16 -1.11
N LEU A 378 2.67 16.21 -2.25
CA LEU A 378 1.84 17.37 -2.62
C LEU A 378 0.57 17.48 -1.77
N SER A 379 0.03 16.37 -1.26
CA SER A 379 -1.08 16.39 -0.29
C SER A 379 -0.64 16.99 1.04
N ALA A 380 0.55 16.65 1.52
CA ALA A 380 1.11 17.24 2.73
C ALA A 380 1.29 18.77 2.56
N GLU A 381 1.85 19.21 1.45
CA GLU A 381 1.97 20.64 1.11
C GLU A 381 0.60 21.31 1.00
N PHE A 382 -0.37 20.67 0.36
CA PHE A 382 -1.74 21.18 0.21
C PHE A 382 -2.42 21.38 1.56
N LEU A 383 -2.29 20.44 2.49
CA LEU A 383 -2.81 20.56 3.84
C LEU A 383 -2.20 21.75 4.59
N VAL A 384 -0.87 21.94 4.48
CA VAL A 384 -0.19 23.08 5.12
C VAL A 384 -0.69 24.41 4.55
N LYS A 385 -0.76 24.56 3.22
CA LYS A 385 -1.23 25.77 2.52
C LYS A 385 -2.70 26.11 2.82
N ASN A 386 -3.51 25.09 3.16
CA ASN A 386 -4.93 25.23 3.44
C ASN A 386 -5.28 25.00 4.92
N LYS A 387 -4.30 25.10 5.82
CA LYS A 387 -4.52 24.97 7.25
C LYS A 387 -5.63 25.93 7.75
N GLY A 388 -6.65 25.35 8.39
CA GLY A 388 -7.80 26.09 8.92
C GLY A 388 -8.82 26.56 7.86
N LYS A 389 -8.67 26.16 6.58
CA LYS A 389 -9.61 26.48 5.49
C LYS A 389 -10.41 25.30 5.03
N LEU A 390 -9.92 24.06 5.21
CA LEU A 390 -10.64 22.86 4.85
C LEU A 390 -11.61 22.47 5.95
N GLU A 391 -12.78 22.03 5.53
CA GLU A 391 -13.77 21.43 6.45
C GLU A 391 -13.25 20.08 6.98
N ASN A 392 -13.76 19.66 8.13
CA ASN A 392 -13.49 18.33 8.66
C ASN A 392 -14.14 17.27 7.76
N GLY A 393 -13.39 16.24 7.42
CA GLY A 393 -13.87 15.16 6.57
C GLY A 393 -12.86 14.68 5.54
N VAL A 394 -13.33 13.80 4.66
CA VAL A 394 -12.51 13.20 3.60
C VAL A 394 -12.59 14.07 2.34
N HIS A 395 -11.42 14.48 1.85
CA HIS A 395 -11.26 15.29 0.63
C HIS A 395 -10.46 14.54 -0.42
N VAL A 396 -10.59 14.95 -1.67
CA VAL A 396 -9.72 14.50 -2.78
C VAL A 396 -8.85 15.69 -3.19
N LEU A 397 -7.63 15.42 -3.63
CA LEU A 397 -6.76 16.46 -4.20
C LEU A 397 -7.44 17.15 -5.39
N PRO A 398 -7.22 18.46 -5.59
CA PRO A 398 -7.64 19.14 -6.80
C PRO A 398 -7.12 18.43 -8.07
N ALA A 399 -7.96 18.38 -9.11
CA ALA A 399 -7.61 17.70 -10.36
C ALA A 399 -6.35 18.27 -11.04
N GLU A 400 -6.05 19.55 -10.80
CA GLU A 400 -4.87 20.23 -11.30
C GLU A 400 -3.58 19.61 -10.76
N VAL A 401 -3.57 19.16 -9.50
CA VAL A 401 -2.42 18.48 -8.88
C VAL A 401 -2.18 17.13 -9.55
N ASP A 402 -3.26 16.39 -9.81
CA ASP A 402 -3.21 15.10 -10.49
C ASP A 402 -2.67 15.27 -11.94
N GLN A 403 -3.12 16.32 -12.66
CA GLN A 403 -2.63 16.66 -13.99
C GLN A 403 -1.16 17.11 -13.98
N GLU A 404 -0.73 17.85 -12.97
CA GLU A 404 0.68 18.24 -12.80
C GLU A 404 1.56 17.01 -12.64
N ILE A 405 1.20 16.06 -11.77
CA ILE A 405 1.94 14.81 -11.58
C ILE A 405 2.04 14.02 -12.89
N ALA A 406 0.93 13.86 -13.61
CA ALA A 406 0.90 13.18 -14.91
C ALA A 406 1.82 13.86 -15.93
N SER A 407 1.79 15.18 -16.00
CA SER A 407 2.62 15.97 -16.91
C SER A 407 4.11 15.85 -16.57
N LEU A 408 4.46 15.88 -15.28
CA LEU A 408 5.83 15.66 -14.81
C LEU A 408 6.32 14.25 -15.19
N LYS A 409 5.45 13.24 -15.02
CA LYS A 409 5.78 11.84 -15.36
C LYS A 409 6.01 11.66 -16.84
N LEU A 410 5.13 12.18 -17.70
CA LEU A 410 5.30 12.12 -19.16
C LEU A 410 6.60 12.80 -19.62
N ARG A 411 6.88 13.98 -19.06
CA ARG A 411 8.13 14.70 -19.34
C ARG A 411 9.37 13.90 -18.94
N ALA A 412 9.34 13.29 -17.76
CA ALA A 412 10.43 12.44 -17.29
C ALA A 412 10.64 11.19 -18.15
N MET A 413 9.56 10.66 -18.76
CA MET A 413 9.61 9.55 -19.71
C MET A 413 10.00 9.98 -21.13
N GLY A 414 10.15 11.27 -21.40
CA GLY A 414 10.44 11.78 -22.74
C GLY A 414 9.24 11.67 -23.70
N VAL A 415 8.02 11.58 -23.17
CA VAL A 415 6.78 11.45 -23.94
C VAL A 415 6.14 12.82 -24.12
N SER A 416 5.86 13.18 -25.39
CA SER A 416 5.09 14.37 -25.75
C SER A 416 3.68 13.97 -26.15
N ILE A 417 2.71 14.82 -25.81
CA ILE A 417 1.31 14.66 -26.19
C ILE A 417 0.82 15.90 -26.95
N ASP A 418 -0.29 15.76 -27.67
CA ASP A 418 -0.92 16.89 -28.37
C ASP A 418 -1.44 17.95 -27.39
N THR A 419 -1.55 19.19 -27.91
CA THR A 419 -2.15 20.29 -27.17
C THR A 419 -3.36 20.82 -27.98
N LEU A 420 -4.39 21.26 -27.26
CA LEU A 420 -5.58 21.84 -27.88
C LEU A 420 -5.22 23.16 -28.53
N THR A 421 -5.69 23.35 -29.75
CA THR A 421 -5.61 24.68 -30.43
C THR A 421 -6.60 25.65 -29.80
N PRO A 422 -6.41 26.98 -29.99
CA PRO A 422 -7.40 27.96 -29.52
C PRO A 422 -8.83 27.67 -30.04
N GLU A 423 -8.95 27.24 -31.27
CA GLU A 423 -10.24 26.90 -31.91
C GLU A 423 -10.88 25.67 -31.23
N MET A 424 -10.09 24.63 -30.86
CA MET A 424 -10.58 23.48 -30.12
C MET A 424 -11.03 23.86 -28.71
N LEU A 425 -10.31 24.76 -28.05
CA LEU A 425 -10.68 25.26 -26.71
C LEU A 425 -11.98 26.08 -26.78
N GLU A 426 -12.16 26.93 -27.79
CA GLU A 426 -13.37 27.69 -28.04
C GLU A 426 -14.56 26.77 -28.29
N TYR A 427 -14.41 25.76 -29.15
CA TYR A 427 -15.44 24.73 -29.37
C TYR A 427 -15.86 24.00 -28.10
N MET A 428 -14.90 23.56 -27.28
CA MET A 428 -15.18 22.85 -26.05
C MET A 428 -15.85 23.70 -24.97
N SER A 429 -15.72 25.01 -25.03
CA SER A 429 -16.33 25.98 -24.10
C SER A 429 -17.65 26.57 -24.60
N SER A 430 -18.02 26.33 -25.86
CA SER A 430 -19.22 26.85 -26.52
C SER A 430 -20.30 25.76 -26.60
N TRP A 431 -21.55 26.16 -26.38
CA TRP A 431 -22.73 25.32 -26.61
C TRP A 431 -23.40 25.63 -27.97
N GLU A 432 -22.94 26.67 -28.67
CA GLU A 432 -23.58 27.20 -29.89
C GLU A 432 -23.23 26.41 -31.15
N THR A 433 -22.11 25.70 -31.14
CA THR A 433 -21.64 24.89 -32.26
C THR A 433 -21.85 23.42 -32.01
N GLY A 434 -22.80 22.82 -32.66
CA GLY A 434 -23.10 21.37 -32.67
C GLY A 434 -23.58 20.94 -34.05
N THR A 435 -23.55 19.63 -34.33
CA THR A 435 -24.11 19.04 -35.57
C THR A 435 -25.57 18.70 -35.34
#